data_a2b3d38f775c681f1f31669e0660dff7
#
_entry.id   a2b3d38f775c681f1f31669e0660dff7
#
_cell.length_a   1.000
_cell.length_b   1.000
_cell.length_c   1.000
_cell.angle_alpha   90.00
_cell.angle_beta   90.00
_cell.angle_gamma   90.00
#
_symmetry.space_group_name_H-M   'P 1'
#
loop_
_entity.id
_entity.type
_entity.pdbx_description
1 polymer ?
#
loop_
_entity_poly.entity_id
_entity_poly.type
_entity_poly.pdbx_seq_one_letter_code
_entity_poly.pdbx_strand_id
1 'polypeptide(L)'
;MGPGLALDQLGEDVLAPDVNATESQLQQQVSAAQAVTQYCQAVTTLVPAYAAAVTDPSLQKMLQTVQTDTQTWPNSLCAAFTQQVPGNIIAFNTTFSASSASLTQDSQTLLSNPDDQKARGDLIAQLQNLLNGLQQTDQQITNLAGQLVTFENTVQSDHALIDGGLQQLSQEVPHGATIIQSVQANLGVSFFSSQQLSPCIAIVEIDSDVSLKVTETAASAPEVIPFVLAQALLTSLKTTNEQATAALSAILNTWQSLTTRYQAVITDITQAESSQLGGIVQQLEIQTTIAAWNELAEFASQLIGNE
;
A
#
# COMPACT_ATOMS: atom_id res chain seq x y z
N MET A 1 29.11 -28.78 -18.48
CA MET A 1 28.35 -28.49 -17.27
C MET A 1 26.96 -28.14 -17.76
N GLY A 2 25.96 -29.01 -17.54
CA GLY A 2 24.56 -28.68 -17.83
C GLY A 2 24.13 -27.50 -16.96
N PRO A 3 23.15 -26.68 -17.38
CA PRO A 3 22.59 -25.67 -16.52
C PRO A 3 22.05 -26.39 -15.28
N GLY A 4 22.61 -26.07 -14.12
CA GLY A 4 22.08 -26.58 -12.86
C GLY A 4 20.64 -26.13 -12.77
N LEU A 5 19.73 -27.05 -12.45
CA LEU A 5 18.31 -26.73 -12.34
C LEU A 5 18.12 -25.63 -11.31
N ALA A 6 17.44 -24.58 -11.70
CA ALA A 6 17.25 -23.39 -10.86
C ALA A 6 16.48 -23.73 -9.56
N LEU A 7 15.68 -24.81 -9.59
CA LEU A 7 14.91 -25.30 -8.43
C LEU A 7 15.78 -25.76 -7.25
N ASP A 8 16.99 -26.30 -7.46
CA ASP A 8 17.89 -26.67 -6.35
C ASP A 8 18.26 -25.49 -5.45
N GLN A 9 18.04 -24.26 -5.90
CA GLN A 9 18.30 -23.02 -5.15
C GLN A 9 17.04 -22.39 -4.53
N LEU A 10 15.84 -22.86 -4.87
CA LEU A 10 14.57 -22.23 -4.47
C LEU A 10 13.93 -22.82 -3.20
N GLY A 11 14.40 -23.97 -2.71
CA GLY A 11 13.87 -24.62 -1.50
C GLY A 11 12.57 -25.39 -1.74
N GLU A 12 11.95 -25.86 -0.66
CA GLU A 12 10.63 -26.50 -0.66
C GLU A 12 9.52 -25.45 -0.87
N ASP A 13 8.33 -25.87 -1.31
CA ASP A 13 7.14 -25.01 -1.54
C ASP A 13 7.30 -23.93 -2.62
N VAL A 14 7.91 -24.27 -3.72
CA VAL A 14 8.30 -23.34 -4.79
C VAL A 14 7.13 -22.49 -5.33
N LEU A 15 5.91 -23.05 -5.34
CA LEU A 15 4.70 -22.37 -5.86
C LEU A 15 3.88 -21.68 -4.77
N ALA A 16 4.18 -21.93 -3.49
CA ALA A 16 3.42 -21.37 -2.37
C ALA A 16 3.86 -19.94 -2.03
N PRO A 17 2.94 -19.04 -1.64
CA PRO A 17 3.28 -17.78 -1.03
C PRO A 17 3.84 -17.99 0.39
N ASP A 18 4.67 -17.08 0.87
CA ASP A 18 4.95 -16.98 2.32
C ASP A 18 3.72 -16.34 2.97
N VAL A 19 2.86 -17.18 3.55
CA VAL A 19 1.56 -16.77 4.12
C VAL A 19 1.78 -15.73 5.22
N ASN A 20 2.61 -16.04 6.23
CA ASN A 20 2.81 -15.15 7.38
C ASN A 20 3.37 -13.78 6.98
N ALA A 21 4.36 -13.76 6.09
CA ALA A 21 4.93 -12.52 5.60
C ALA A 21 3.90 -11.72 4.79
N THR A 22 3.12 -12.37 3.92
CA THR A 22 2.12 -11.70 3.08
C THR A 22 0.95 -11.18 3.91
N GLU A 23 0.45 -11.91 4.90
CA GLU A 23 -0.58 -11.45 5.83
C GLU A 23 -0.14 -10.20 6.60
N SER A 24 1.09 -10.23 7.15
CA SER A 24 1.67 -9.07 7.84
C SER A 24 1.76 -7.84 6.92
N GLN A 25 2.18 -8.02 5.67
CA GLN A 25 2.27 -6.95 4.69
C GLN A 25 0.89 -6.37 4.33
N LEU A 26 -0.12 -7.22 4.14
CA LEU A 26 -1.50 -6.80 3.88
C LEU A 26 -2.08 -6.02 5.06
N GLN A 27 -1.85 -6.47 6.29
CA GLN A 27 -2.31 -5.77 7.47
C GLN A 27 -1.66 -4.40 7.62
N GLN A 28 -0.36 -4.30 7.37
CA GLN A 28 0.36 -3.02 7.35
C GLN A 28 -0.18 -2.09 6.27
N GLN A 29 -0.46 -2.62 5.07
CA GLN A 29 -1.03 -1.86 3.97
C GLN A 29 -2.41 -1.28 4.33
N VAL A 30 -3.32 -2.09 4.85
CA VAL A 30 -4.67 -1.64 5.24
C VAL A 30 -4.58 -0.60 6.36
N SER A 31 -3.75 -0.83 7.38
CA SER A 31 -3.55 0.12 8.48
C SER A 31 -3.00 1.46 7.99
N ALA A 32 -2.02 1.45 7.07
CA ALA A 32 -1.48 2.67 6.47
C ALA A 32 -2.54 3.40 5.63
N ALA A 33 -3.34 2.68 4.84
CA ALA A 33 -4.43 3.24 4.05
C ALA A 33 -5.49 3.93 4.93
N GLN A 34 -5.87 3.32 6.04
CA GLN A 34 -6.80 3.92 7.01
C GLN A 34 -6.22 5.20 7.61
N ALA A 35 -4.95 5.21 7.98
CA ALA A 35 -4.29 6.40 8.52
C ALA A 35 -4.22 7.54 7.48
N VAL A 36 -3.86 7.26 6.22
CA VAL A 36 -3.91 8.26 5.13
C VAL A 36 -5.33 8.81 4.97
N THR A 37 -6.35 7.95 5.00
CA THR A 37 -7.76 8.34 4.90
C THR A 37 -8.14 9.34 6.00
N GLN A 38 -7.75 9.07 7.24
CA GLN A 38 -8.07 9.93 8.38
C GLN A 38 -7.39 11.30 8.27
N TYR A 39 -6.11 11.37 7.84
CA TYR A 39 -5.44 12.64 7.61
C TYR A 39 -6.07 13.42 6.45
N CYS A 40 -6.45 12.77 5.35
CA CYS A 40 -7.17 13.42 4.25
C CYS A 40 -8.53 13.99 4.73
N GLN A 41 -9.27 13.23 5.54
CA GLN A 41 -10.52 13.70 6.16
C GLN A 41 -10.28 14.89 7.08
N ALA A 42 -9.22 14.87 7.89
CA ALA A 42 -8.87 15.98 8.76
C ALA A 42 -8.55 17.25 7.96
N VAL A 43 -7.77 17.15 6.87
CA VAL A 43 -7.51 18.29 5.97
C VAL A 43 -8.81 18.84 5.39
N THR A 44 -9.69 17.99 4.91
CA THR A 44 -10.93 18.41 4.23
C THR A 44 -12.01 18.93 5.19
N THR A 45 -11.95 18.59 6.48
CA THR A 45 -12.96 19.00 7.48
C THR A 45 -12.47 20.11 8.41
N LEU A 46 -11.25 20.00 8.92
CA LEU A 46 -10.73 20.93 9.92
C LEU A 46 -10.17 22.22 9.28
N VAL A 47 -9.43 22.11 8.18
CA VAL A 47 -8.86 23.29 7.52
C VAL A 47 -9.97 24.27 7.08
N PRO A 48 -11.06 23.84 6.43
CA PRO A 48 -12.17 24.73 6.07
C PRO A 48 -12.85 25.40 7.27
N ALA A 49 -12.96 24.69 8.39
CA ALA A 49 -13.59 25.23 9.59
C ALA A 49 -12.92 26.53 10.08
N TYR A 50 -11.62 26.69 9.82
CA TYR A 50 -10.83 27.88 10.18
C TYR A 50 -10.55 28.81 9.00
N ALA A 51 -10.74 28.35 7.76
CA ALA A 51 -10.44 29.10 6.55
C ALA A 51 -11.29 30.38 6.41
N ALA A 52 -12.46 30.43 7.06
CA ALA A 52 -13.32 31.63 7.05
C ALA A 52 -12.65 32.87 7.66
N ALA A 53 -11.61 32.70 8.48
CA ALA A 53 -10.83 33.82 9.04
C ALA A 53 -9.87 34.45 8.02
N VAL A 54 -9.50 33.70 6.95
CA VAL A 54 -8.58 34.17 5.91
C VAL A 54 -9.32 35.09 4.96
N THR A 55 -8.91 36.33 4.90
CA THR A 55 -9.56 37.37 4.05
C THR A 55 -8.87 37.54 2.70
N ASP A 56 -7.59 37.22 2.59
CA ASP A 56 -6.83 37.30 1.35
C ASP A 56 -7.26 36.19 0.37
N PRO A 57 -7.73 36.51 -0.85
CA PRO A 57 -8.19 35.54 -1.82
C PRO A 57 -7.07 34.60 -2.32
N SER A 58 -5.81 35.02 -2.32
CA SER A 58 -4.68 34.19 -2.72
C SER A 58 -4.41 33.10 -1.70
N LEU A 59 -4.45 33.46 -0.42
CA LEU A 59 -4.31 32.53 0.71
C LEU A 59 -5.50 31.55 0.78
N GLN A 60 -6.74 32.05 0.57
CA GLN A 60 -7.91 31.15 0.47
C GLN A 60 -7.76 30.12 -0.63
N LYS A 61 -7.24 30.53 -1.80
CA LYS A 61 -7.02 29.63 -2.93
C LYS A 61 -5.99 28.55 -2.60
N MET A 62 -4.91 28.87 -1.86
CA MET A 62 -3.92 27.87 -1.42
C MET A 62 -4.59 26.79 -0.57
N LEU A 63 -5.39 27.17 0.43
CA LEU A 63 -6.11 26.21 1.27
C LEU A 63 -7.12 25.37 0.48
N GLN A 64 -7.82 25.95 -0.50
CA GLN A 64 -8.74 25.23 -1.38
C GLN A 64 -8.01 24.21 -2.28
N THR A 65 -6.82 24.57 -2.78
CA THR A 65 -5.99 23.64 -3.57
C THR A 65 -5.66 22.42 -2.74
N VAL A 66 -5.11 22.60 -1.55
CA VAL A 66 -4.76 21.49 -0.64
C VAL A 66 -5.97 20.59 -0.33
N GLN A 67 -7.15 21.19 -0.06
CA GLN A 67 -8.37 20.42 0.17
C GLN A 67 -8.80 19.60 -1.04
N THR A 68 -8.67 20.16 -2.25
CA THR A 68 -9.02 19.47 -3.48
C THR A 68 -8.06 18.32 -3.77
N ASP A 69 -6.78 18.55 -3.59
CA ASP A 69 -5.74 17.58 -3.90
C ASP A 69 -5.76 16.38 -2.94
N THR A 70 -6.02 16.63 -1.65
CA THR A 70 -6.18 15.56 -0.66
C THR A 70 -7.41 14.67 -0.89
N GLN A 71 -8.44 15.15 -1.61
CA GLN A 71 -9.60 14.33 -2.00
C GLN A 71 -9.26 13.23 -3.03
N THR A 72 -8.11 13.29 -3.68
CA THR A 72 -7.66 12.23 -4.59
C THR A 72 -7.55 10.88 -3.87
N TRP A 73 -7.13 10.87 -2.62
CA TRP A 73 -7.03 9.64 -1.84
C TRP A 73 -8.39 8.95 -1.65
N PRO A 74 -9.39 9.53 -0.97
CA PRO A 74 -10.67 8.85 -0.72
C PRO A 74 -11.43 8.55 -2.02
N ASN A 75 -11.25 9.34 -3.07
CA ASN A 75 -12.01 9.18 -4.31
C ASN A 75 -11.45 8.10 -5.24
N SER A 76 -10.15 7.76 -5.16
CA SER A 76 -9.52 6.84 -6.12
C SER A 76 -8.55 5.84 -5.49
N LEU A 77 -7.71 6.25 -4.55
CA LEU A 77 -6.64 5.40 -4.04
C LEU A 77 -7.07 4.49 -2.89
N CYS A 78 -7.92 4.96 -1.99
CA CYS A 78 -8.33 4.20 -0.81
C CYS A 78 -8.89 2.83 -1.17
N ALA A 79 -9.89 2.76 -2.05
CA ALA A 79 -10.49 1.49 -2.48
C ALA A 79 -9.50 0.58 -3.22
N ALA A 80 -8.57 1.14 -3.98
CA ALA A 80 -7.54 0.35 -4.64
C ALA A 80 -6.61 -0.31 -3.61
N PHE A 81 -6.28 0.39 -2.53
CA PHE A 81 -5.46 -0.14 -1.45
C PHE A 81 -6.19 -1.19 -0.61
N THR A 82 -7.41 -0.89 -0.18
CA THR A 82 -8.11 -1.72 0.82
C THR A 82 -8.89 -2.87 0.20
N GLN A 83 -9.26 -2.78 -1.07
CA GLN A 83 -10.10 -3.77 -1.73
C GLN A 83 -9.41 -4.45 -2.93
N GLN A 84 -8.74 -3.69 -3.81
CA GLN A 84 -8.19 -4.27 -5.03
C GLN A 84 -6.99 -5.18 -4.75
N VAL A 85 -6.06 -4.79 -3.86
CA VAL A 85 -4.87 -5.60 -3.57
C VAL A 85 -5.27 -6.92 -2.88
N PRO A 86 -6.07 -6.93 -1.78
CA PRO A 86 -6.59 -8.19 -1.23
C PRO A 86 -7.46 -8.97 -2.24
N GLY A 87 -8.27 -8.28 -3.04
CA GLY A 87 -9.10 -8.89 -4.10
C GLY A 87 -8.30 -9.64 -5.15
N ASN A 88 -7.10 -9.18 -5.49
CA ASN A 88 -6.20 -9.87 -6.41
C ASN A 88 -5.73 -11.23 -5.86
N ILE A 89 -5.51 -11.33 -4.56
CA ILE A 89 -5.15 -12.59 -3.88
C ILE A 89 -6.32 -13.59 -3.99
N ILE A 90 -7.54 -13.13 -3.71
CA ILE A 90 -8.75 -13.96 -3.79
C ILE A 90 -8.97 -14.45 -5.23
N ALA A 91 -8.79 -13.56 -6.21
CA ALA A 91 -8.94 -13.88 -7.63
C ALA A 91 -7.87 -14.90 -8.10
N PHE A 92 -6.62 -14.72 -7.66
CA PHE A 92 -5.56 -15.68 -7.97
C PHE A 92 -5.82 -17.04 -7.33
N ASN A 93 -6.22 -17.09 -6.05
CA ASN A 93 -6.61 -18.33 -5.38
C ASN A 93 -7.75 -19.06 -6.10
N THR A 94 -8.75 -18.30 -6.57
CA THR A 94 -9.86 -18.87 -7.35
C THR A 94 -9.34 -19.57 -8.62
N THR A 95 -8.43 -18.93 -9.35
CA THR A 95 -7.80 -19.49 -10.56
C THR A 95 -6.94 -20.70 -10.24
N PHE A 96 -6.14 -20.61 -9.15
CA PHE A 96 -5.29 -21.71 -8.70
C PHE A 96 -6.14 -22.92 -8.28
N SER A 97 -7.17 -22.72 -7.48
CA SER A 97 -8.08 -23.77 -7.02
C SER A 97 -8.80 -24.46 -8.19
N ALA A 98 -9.23 -23.72 -9.20
CA ALA A 98 -9.82 -24.29 -10.41
C ALA A 98 -8.86 -25.19 -11.20
N SER A 99 -7.55 -24.90 -11.15
CA SER A 99 -6.51 -25.67 -11.81
C SER A 99 -5.96 -26.83 -10.96
N SER A 100 -6.21 -26.81 -9.65
CA SER A 100 -5.54 -27.68 -8.67
C SER A 100 -5.72 -29.19 -8.92
N ALA A 101 -6.92 -29.61 -9.30
CA ALA A 101 -7.21 -31.03 -9.60
C ALA A 101 -6.42 -31.53 -10.80
N SER A 102 -6.36 -30.74 -11.86
CA SER A 102 -5.59 -31.07 -13.07
C SER A 102 -4.09 -31.01 -12.81
N LEU A 103 -3.60 -30.01 -12.10
CA LEU A 103 -2.20 -29.92 -11.67
C LEU A 103 -1.78 -31.16 -10.88
N THR A 104 -2.62 -31.61 -9.93
CA THR A 104 -2.37 -32.80 -9.13
C THR A 104 -2.35 -34.07 -10.01
N GLN A 105 -3.32 -34.22 -10.94
CA GLN A 105 -3.40 -35.36 -11.82
C GLN A 105 -2.20 -35.45 -12.74
N ASP A 106 -1.83 -34.37 -13.41
CA ASP A 106 -0.70 -34.34 -14.35
C ASP A 106 0.62 -34.60 -13.64
N SER A 107 0.79 -34.02 -12.42
CA SER A 107 1.95 -34.29 -11.57
C SER A 107 2.05 -35.76 -11.17
N GLN A 108 0.96 -36.39 -10.74
CA GLN A 108 0.94 -37.82 -10.41
C GLN A 108 1.23 -38.70 -11.63
N THR A 109 0.71 -38.31 -12.79
CA THR A 109 1.01 -39.02 -14.06
C THR A 109 2.50 -38.94 -14.36
N LEU A 110 3.13 -37.80 -14.25
CA LEU A 110 4.56 -37.61 -14.51
C LEU A 110 5.45 -38.28 -13.46
N LEU A 111 5.03 -38.38 -12.20
CA LEU A 111 5.73 -39.16 -11.18
C LEU A 111 5.73 -40.66 -11.48
N SER A 112 4.65 -41.16 -12.06
CA SER A 112 4.54 -42.58 -12.45
C SER A 112 5.08 -42.89 -13.84
N ASN A 113 4.98 -41.95 -14.77
CA ASN A 113 5.44 -42.06 -16.16
C ASN A 113 6.06 -40.73 -16.63
N PRO A 114 7.36 -40.48 -16.35
CA PRO A 114 8.05 -39.26 -16.74
C PRO A 114 8.14 -38.99 -18.24
N ASP A 115 7.88 -39.99 -19.07
CA ASP A 115 7.89 -39.90 -20.54
C ASP A 115 6.53 -39.44 -21.11
N ASP A 116 5.50 -39.24 -20.30
CA ASP A 116 4.18 -38.78 -20.75
C ASP A 116 4.22 -37.35 -21.22
N GLN A 117 4.40 -37.15 -22.52
CA GLN A 117 4.50 -35.84 -23.16
C GLN A 117 3.19 -35.07 -23.06
N LYS A 118 2.04 -35.73 -22.97
CA LYS A 118 0.75 -35.08 -22.83
C LYS A 118 0.61 -34.45 -21.42
N ALA A 119 0.83 -35.24 -20.38
CA ALA A 119 0.78 -34.76 -19.00
C ALA A 119 1.78 -33.61 -18.75
N ARG A 120 2.99 -33.72 -19.35
CA ARG A 120 4.01 -32.65 -19.31
C ARG A 120 3.52 -31.37 -19.98
N GLY A 121 2.95 -31.47 -21.18
CA GLY A 121 2.41 -30.31 -21.90
C GLY A 121 1.25 -29.69 -21.18
N ASP A 122 0.34 -30.48 -20.62
CA ASP A 122 -0.82 -30.00 -19.87
C ASP A 122 -0.38 -29.28 -18.55
N LEU A 123 0.57 -29.84 -17.81
CA LEU A 123 1.15 -29.24 -16.62
C LEU A 123 1.78 -27.87 -16.92
N ILE A 124 2.61 -27.79 -17.98
CA ILE A 124 3.23 -26.53 -18.42
C ILE A 124 2.15 -25.49 -18.77
N ALA A 125 1.12 -25.88 -19.53
CA ALA A 125 0.05 -24.96 -19.93
C ALA A 125 -0.72 -24.39 -18.73
N GLN A 126 -0.99 -25.21 -17.72
CA GLN A 126 -1.65 -24.77 -16.48
C GLN A 126 -0.77 -23.80 -15.68
N LEU A 127 0.50 -24.14 -15.49
CA LEU A 127 1.46 -23.26 -14.81
C LEU A 127 1.64 -21.95 -15.56
N GLN A 128 1.63 -21.96 -16.90
CA GLN A 128 1.69 -20.75 -17.72
C GLN A 128 0.45 -19.87 -17.55
N ASN A 129 -0.74 -20.46 -17.41
CA ASN A 129 -1.96 -19.73 -17.13
C ASN A 129 -1.90 -19.04 -15.75
N LEU A 130 -1.41 -19.72 -14.73
CA LEU A 130 -1.19 -19.15 -13.40
C LEU A 130 -0.14 -18.04 -13.41
N LEU A 131 0.97 -18.25 -14.13
CA LEU A 131 2.00 -17.23 -14.31
C LEU A 131 1.44 -15.95 -14.95
N ASN A 132 0.58 -16.08 -15.97
CA ASN A 132 -0.08 -14.92 -16.58
C ASN A 132 -0.96 -14.16 -15.56
N GLY A 133 -1.64 -14.86 -14.67
CA GLY A 133 -2.41 -14.25 -13.57
C GLY A 133 -1.52 -13.47 -12.59
N LEU A 134 -0.36 -14.04 -12.19
CA LEU A 134 0.62 -13.36 -11.35
C LEU A 134 1.16 -12.08 -12.03
N GLN A 135 1.50 -12.16 -13.32
CA GLN A 135 2.00 -11.02 -14.08
C GLN A 135 0.97 -9.89 -14.21
N GLN A 136 -0.32 -10.22 -14.35
CA GLN A 136 -1.39 -9.22 -14.35
C GLN A 136 -1.50 -8.53 -12.99
N THR A 137 -1.40 -9.30 -11.90
CA THR A 137 -1.40 -8.74 -10.54
C THR A 137 -0.17 -7.85 -10.31
N ASP A 138 1.02 -8.26 -10.72
CA ASP A 138 2.23 -7.44 -10.66
C ASP A 138 2.03 -6.08 -11.35
N GLN A 139 1.43 -6.10 -12.54
CA GLN A 139 1.16 -4.88 -13.30
C GLN A 139 0.17 -3.96 -12.60
N GLN A 140 -0.88 -4.52 -11.99
CA GLN A 140 -1.89 -3.74 -11.25
C GLN A 140 -1.27 -3.10 -10.00
N ILE A 141 -0.49 -3.85 -9.22
CA ILE A 141 0.19 -3.33 -8.04
C ILE A 141 1.23 -2.27 -8.42
N THR A 142 1.98 -2.48 -9.51
CA THR A 142 2.94 -1.50 -10.05
C THR A 142 2.25 -0.19 -10.44
N ASN A 143 1.09 -0.27 -11.11
CA ASN A 143 0.32 0.91 -11.48
C ASN A 143 -0.19 1.66 -10.24
N LEU A 144 -0.65 0.94 -9.22
CA LEU A 144 -1.08 1.53 -7.96
C LEU A 144 0.08 2.22 -7.23
N ALA A 145 1.26 1.61 -7.21
CA ALA A 145 2.47 2.22 -6.66
C ALA A 145 2.83 3.53 -7.38
N GLY A 146 2.70 3.57 -8.71
CA GLY A 146 2.89 4.81 -9.50
C GLY A 146 1.88 5.91 -9.14
N GLN A 147 0.63 5.55 -8.90
CA GLN A 147 -0.41 6.51 -8.46
C GLN A 147 -0.10 7.04 -7.06
N LEU A 148 0.41 6.19 -6.16
CA LEU A 148 0.79 6.58 -4.81
C LEU A 148 1.95 7.57 -4.81
N VAL A 149 2.97 7.35 -5.64
CA VAL A 149 4.09 8.30 -5.83
C VAL A 149 3.57 9.65 -6.38
N THR A 150 2.58 9.62 -7.28
CA THR A 150 1.96 10.84 -7.78
C THR A 150 1.25 11.60 -6.67
N PHE A 151 0.50 10.90 -5.82
CA PHE A 151 -0.16 11.49 -4.67
C PHE A 151 0.85 12.07 -3.66
N GLU A 152 1.95 11.36 -3.40
CA GLU A 152 3.04 11.84 -2.54
C GLU A 152 3.63 13.16 -3.06
N ASN A 153 3.91 13.26 -4.36
CA ASN A 153 4.40 14.48 -4.97
C ASN A 153 3.40 15.64 -4.84
N THR A 154 2.11 15.35 -4.94
CA THR A 154 1.04 16.34 -4.73
C THR A 154 1.06 16.83 -3.28
N VAL A 155 1.08 15.94 -2.28
CA VAL A 155 1.17 16.30 -0.86
C VAL A 155 2.42 17.13 -0.56
N GLN A 156 3.54 16.81 -1.20
CA GLN A 156 4.78 17.58 -1.04
C GLN A 156 4.67 18.98 -1.66
N SER A 157 4.00 19.12 -2.80
CA SER A 157 3.72 20.41 -3.44
C SER A 157 2.78 21.26 -2.58
N ASP A 158 1.76 20.64 -2.01
CA ASP A 158 0.82 21.26 -1.09
C ASP A 158 1.52 21.77 0.18
N HIS A 159 2.45 20.97 0.73
CA HIS A 159 3.25 21.39 1.87
C HIS A 159 4.06 22.66 1.55
N ALA A 160 4.72 22.70 0.39
CA ALA A 160 5.46 23.88 -0.05
C ALA A 160 4.55 25.10 -0.27
N LEU A 161 3.34 24.88 -0.79
CA LEU A 161 2.32 25.92 -0.98
C LEU A 161 1.89 26.53 0.37
N ILE A 162 1.64 25.71 1.37
CA ILE A 162 1.27 26.13 2.74
C ILE A 162 2.43 26.85 3.41
N ASP A 163 3.67 26.39 3.26
CA ASP A 163 4.86 27.07 3.77
C ASP A 163 5.00 28.48 3.19
N GLY A 164 4.72 28.64 1.89
CA GLY A 164 4.67 29.94 1.23
C GLY A 164 3.60 30.89 1.83
N GLY A 165 2.42 30.36 2.10
CA GLY A 165 1.33 31.10 2.77
C GLY A 165 1.71 31.53 4.19
N LEU A 166 2.33 30.64 4.97
CA LEU A 166 2.84 30.97 6.31
C LEU A 166 3.92 32.06 6.28
N GLN A 167 4.83 32.02 5.31
CA GLN A 167 5.84 33.05 5.12
C GLN A 167 5.20 34.42 4.80
N GLN A 168 4.19 34.45 3.94
CA GLN A 168 3.43 35.69 3.63
C GLN A 168 2.78 36.24 4.91
N LEU A 169 2.02 35.41 5.63
CA LEU A 169 1.35 35.79 6.87
C LEU A 169 2.33 36.25 7.96
N SER A 170 3.52 35.64 8.05
CA SER A 170 4.53 36.02 9.05
C SER A 170 5.09 37.43 8.85
N GLN A 171 5.02 37.98 7.63
CA GLN A 171 5.45 39.33 7.33
C GLN A 171 4.40 40.39 7.75
N GLU A 172 3.15 39.96 7.87
CA GLU A 172 2.02 40.83 8.23
C GLU A 172 1.75 40.88 9.74
N VAL A 173 2.23 39.87 10.50
CA VAL A 173 2.02 39.78 11.96
C VAL A 173 3.07 40.60 12.70
N PRO A 174 2.67 41.51 13.64
CA PRO A 174 3.61 42.28 14.43
C PRO A 174 4.53 41.39 15.26
N HIS A 175 5.82 41.75 15.32
CA HIS A 175 6.82 41.04 16.12
C HIS A 175 6.42 41.03 17.60
N GLY A 176 6.29 39.83 18.19
CA GLY A 176 5.97 39.65 19.62
C GLY A 176 4.52 39.30 19.92
N ALA A 177 3.67 39.14 18.92
CA ALA A 177 2.32 38.61 19.13
C ALA A 177 2.37 37.08 19.40
N THR A 178 1.70 36.63 20.45
CA THR A 178 1.60 35.22 20.84
C THR A 178 0.13 34.81 20.87
N ILE A 179 -0.26 33.79 20.15
CA ILE A 179 -1.64 33.31 19.99
C ILE A 179 -1.80 31.97 20.73
N ILE A 180 -2.83 31.80 21.58
CA ILE A 180 -3.16 30.49 22.16
C ILE A 180 -4.63 30.15 21.94
N GLN A 181 -4.94 29.25 21.04
CA GLN A 181 -6.25 28.59 20.95
C GLN A 181 -6.03 27.08 20.88
N SER A 182 -6.66 26.30 21.73
CA SER A 182 -6.54 24.84 21.66
C SER A 182 -7.74 24.28 20.92
N VAL A 183 -7.47 23.62 19.82
CA VAL A 183 -8.44 22.83 19.07
C VAL A 183 -8.16 21.36 19.34
N GLN A 184 -9.13 20.63 19.85
CA GLN A 184 -9.05 19.18 19.99
C GLN A 184 -9.94 18.52 18.94
N ALA A 185 -9.34 17.72 18.07
CA ALA A 185 -10.06 16.84 17.17
C ALA A 185 -9.54 15.41 17.37
N ASN A 186 -10.44 14.48 17.64
CA ASN A 186 -10.08 13.07 17.79
C ASN A 186 -10.12 12.40 16.40
N LEU A 187 -8.97 12.01 15.87
CA LEU A 187 -8.83 11.43 14.54
C LEU A 187 -8.73 9.88 14.56
N GLY A 188 -8.70 9.26 15.75
CA GLY A 188 -8.73 7.80 15.93
C GLY A 188 -7.48 7.04 15.49
N VAL A 189 -6.33 7.72 15.30
CA VAL A 189 -5.05 7.12 14.87
C VAL A 189 -3.93 7.38 15.87
N SER A 190 -3.09 6.38 16.13
CA SER A 190 -1.96 6.45 17.06
C SER A 190 -0.66 6.83 16.35
N PHE A 191 -0.43 8.11 16.07
CA PHE A 191 0.87 8.60 15.59
C PHE A 191 1.35 9.81 16.36
N PHE A 192 2.65 9.82 16.68
CA PHE A 192 3.32 10.97 17.31
C PHE A 192 3.92 11.88 16.24
N SER A 193 3.46 13.10 16.12
CA SER A 193 4.26 14.16 15.52
C SER A 193 4.04 15.46 16.29
N SER A 194 5.11 16.04 16.85
CA SER A 194 5.12 17.40 17.35
C SER A 194 5.92 18.27 16.41
N GLN A 195 5.35 19.34 15.89
CA GLN A 195 6.07 20.35 15.14
C GLN A 195 6.10 21.68 15.90
N GLN A 196 7.31 22.16 16.17
CA GLN A 196 7.56 23.53 16.61
C GLN A 196 7.85 24.41 15.41
N LEU A 197 6.93 25.31 15.08
CA LEU A 197 7.19 26.38 14.12
C LEU A 197 7.85 27.55 14.83
N SER A 198 9.03 27.93 14.38
CA SER A 198 9.84 29.01 14.94
C SER A 198 9.36 30.38 14.47
N PRO A 199 9.58 31.43 15.23
CA PRO A 199 9.33 31.56 16.65
C PRO A 199 7.99 32.22 16.90
N CYS A 200 7.06 31.57 17.55
CA CYS A 200 5.90 32.17 18.19
C CYS A 200 4.59 32.32 17.42
N ILE A 201 4.23 31.38 16.48
CA ILE A 201 2.94 31.56 15.81
C ILE A 201 1.91 30.50 16.21
N ALA A 202 2.25 29.22 16.33
CA ALA A 202 1.38 28.21 16.94
C ALA A 202 2.13 26.91 17.25
N ILE A 203 1.63 26.15 18.22
CA ILE A 203 2.11 24.79 18.51
C ILE A 203 0.97 23.85 18.15
N VAL A 204 1.22 22.95 17.19
CA VAL A 204 0.32 21.85 16.87
C VAL A 204 0.90 20.59 17.47
N GLU A 205 0.22 20.06 18.48
CA GLU A 205 0.53 18.77 19.06
C GLU A 205 -0.47 17.75 18.53
N ILE A 206 0.02 16.70 17.89
CA ILE A 206 -0.78 15.55 17.52
C ILE A 206 -0.38 14.44 18.52
N ASP A 207 -1.26 14.15 19.44
CA ASP A 207 -1.05 13.14 20.48
C ASP A 207 -1.40 11.73 19.96
N SER A 208 -0.89 10.69 20.65
CA SER A 208 -1.06 9.28 20.31
C SER A 208 -2.51 8.79 20.22
N ASP A 209 -3.45 9.53 20.83
CA ASP A 209 -4.90 9.31 20.68
C ASP A 209 -5.53 10.23 19.62
N VAL A 210 -4.67 10.84 18.80
CA VAL A 210 -5.00 11.81 17.77
C VAL A 210 -5.99 12.89 18.24
N SER A 211 -5.69 13.50 19.35
CA SER A 211 -6.20 14.83 19.65
C SER A 211 -5.23 15.83 19.03
N LEU A 212 -5.70 16.52 18.00
CA LEU A 212 -5.01 17.67 17.45
C LEU A 212 -5.18 18.84 18.42
N LYS A 213 -4.11 19.26 19.06
CA LYS A 213 -4.11 20.41 19.92
C LYS A 213 -3.39 21.56 19.22
N VAL A 214 -4.15 22.51 18.69
CA VAL A 214 -3.62 23.79 18.22
C VAL A 214 -3.62 24.75 19.40
N THR A 215 -2.43 25.16 19.83
CA THR A 215 -2.29 26.16 20.89
C THR A 215 -1.91 27.48 20.26
N GLU A 216 -2.87 28.43 20.20
CA GLU A 216 -2.66 29.78 19.77
C GLU A 216 -2.18 30.65 20.91
N THR A 217 -1.21 31.53 20.66
CA THR A 217 -0.80 32.54 21.63
C THR A 217 -0.70 33.90 20.95
N ALA A 218 -1.75 34.63 20.84
CA ALA A 218 -2.07 36.05 20.81
C ALA A 218 -3.19 36.41 19.85
N ALA A 219 -3.94 37.42 20.24
CA ALA A 219 -5.26 37.78 19.74
C ALA A 219 -5.32 38.39 18.32
N SER A 220 -4.28 38.28 17.48
CA SER A 220 -4.22 39.13 16.29
C SER A 220 -4.00 38.44 14.92
N ALA A 221 -4.01 37.11 14.83
CA ALA A 221 -3.87 36.48 13.51
C ALA A 221 -4.67 35.16 13.38
N PRO A 222 -6.02 35.20 13.41
CA PRO A 222 -6.84 34.00 13.18
C PRO A 222 -6.62 33.39 11.79
N GLU A 223 -6.08 34.15 10.84
CA GLU A 223 -5.73 33.70 9.47
C GLU A 223 -4.58 32.69 9.43
N VAL A 224 -3.73 32.69 10.47
CA VAL A 224 -2.57 31.74 10.56
C VAL A 224 -3.00 30.31 10.88
N ILE A 225 -4.09 30.13 11.64
CA ILE A 225 -4.53 28.84 12.18
C ILE A 225 -4.73 27.79 11.07
N PRO A 226 -5.49 28.06 9.99
CA PRO A 226 -5.72 27.07 8.96
C PRO A 226 -4.44 26.64 8.25
N PHE A 227 -3.44 27.52 8.12
CA PHE A 227 -2.15 27.21 7.50
C PHE A 227 -1.29 26.33 8.41
N VAL A 228 -1.20 26.65 9.69
CA VAL A 228 -0.45 25.82 10.67
C VAL A 228 -1.08 24.45 10.80
N LEU A 229 -2.40 24.37 10.83
CA LEU A 229 -3.17 23.13 10.86
C LEU A 229 -2.92 22.31 9.59
N ALA A 230 -3.03 22.92 8.42
CA ALA A 230 -2.76 22.27 7.14
C ALA A 230 -1.31 21.75 7.07
N GLN A 231 -0.32 22.54 7.49
CA GLN A 231 1.08 22.12 7.50
C GLN A 231 1.31 20.89 8.39
N ALA A 232 0.76 20.87 9.60
CA ALA A 232 0.91 19.73 10.51
C ALA A 232 0.25 18.46 9.94
N LEU A 233 -0.96 18.60 9.40
CA LEU A 233 -1.68 17.48 8.79
C LEU A 233 -0.99 16.95 7.54
N LEU A 234 -0.47 17.82 6.66
CA LEU A 234 0.27 17.44 5.47
C LEU A 234 1.60 16.75 5.81
N THR A 235 2.28 17.19 6.87
CA THR A 235 3.52 16.52 7.34
C THR A 235 3.21 15.09 7.80
N SER A 236 2.14 14.91 8.58
CA SER A 236 1.72 13.58 9.03
C SER A 236 1.22 12.73 7.87
N LEU A 237 0.48 13.32 6.94
CA LEU A 237 0.02 12.67 5.71
C LEU A 237 1.19 12.17 4.86
N LYS A 238 2.24 12.98 4.69
CA LYS A 238 3.46 12.58 3.99
C LYS A 238 4.09 11.34 4.62
N THR A 239 4.33 11.36 5.94
CA THR A 239 4.94 10.23 6.66
C THR A 239 4.09 8.96 6.53
N THR A 240 2.78 9.09 6.64
CA THR A 240 1.86 7.95 6.53
C THR A 240 1.80 7.41 5.10
N ASN A 241 1.87 8.29 4.10
CA ASN A 241 1.93 7.89 2.70
C ASN A 241 3.24 7.15 2.37
N GLU A 242 4.37 7.56 2.94
CA GLU A 242 5.64 6.83 2.85
C GLU A 242 5.52 5.41 3.42
N GLN A 243 4.80 5.22 4.53
CA GLN A 243 4.52 3.90 5.11
C GLN A 243 3.62 3.05 4.18
N ALA A 244 2.58 3.66 3.59
CA ALA A 244 1.72 2.98 2.62
C ALA A 244 2.51 2.54 1.38
N THR A 245 3.40 3.39 0.88
CA THR A 245 4.31 3.09 -0.25
C THR A 245 5.25 1.92 0.10
N ALA A 246 5.82 1.91 1.30
CA ALA A 246 6.70 0.83 1.74
C ALA A 246 5.95 -0.51 1.86
N ALA A 247 4.75 -0.51 2.44
CA ALA A 247 3.91 -1.71 2.56
C ALA A 247 3.51 -2.26 1.18
N LEU A 248 3.10 -1.41 0.25
CA LEU A 248 2.77 -1.81 -1.12
C LEU A 248 3.98 -2.38 -1.87
N SER A 249 5.16 -1.76 -1.67
CA SER A 249 6.41 -2.24 -2.28
C SER A 249 6.81 -3.62 -1.76
N ALA A 250 6.57 -3.91 -0.48
CA ALA A 250 6.81 -5.23 0.10
C ALA A 250 5.91 -6.29 -0.54
N ILE A 251 4.62 -5.99 -0.73
CA ILE A 251 3.67 -6.88 -1.43
C ILE A 251 4.11 -7.08 -2.88
N LEU A 252 4.48 -6.02 -3.60
CA LEU A 252 4.95 -6.12 -4.98
C LEU A 252 6.17 -7.06 -5.09
N ASN A 253 7.14 -6.92 -4.18
CA ASN A 253 8.31 -7.80 -4.14
C ASN A 253 7.93 -9.27 -3.94
N THR A 254 6.94 -9.55 -3.09
CA THR A 254 6.42 -10.90 -2.87
C THR A 254 5.82 -11.48 -4.15
N TRP A 255 4.98 -10.70 -4.87
CA TRP A 255 4.40 -11.13 -6.14
C TRP A 255 5.44 -11.34 -7.22
N GLN A 256 6.43 -10.47 -7.36
CA GLN A 256 7.54 -10.62 -8.31
C GLN A 256 8.40 -11.85 -8.01
N SER A 257 8.62 -12.15 -6.73
CA SER A 257 9.29 -13.39 -6.32
C SER A 257 8.50 -14.63 -6.75
N LEU A 258 7.17 -14.64 -6.53
CA LEU A 258 6.29 -15.73 -7.00
C LEU A 258 6.33 -15.86 -8.53
N THR A 259 6.18 -14.75 -9.26
CA THR A 259 6.27 -14.73 -10.72
C THR A 259 7.58 -15.35 -11.21
N THR A 260 8.70 -15.00 -10.58
CA THR A 260 10.02 -15.54 -10.91
C THR A 260 10.10 -17.04 -10.66
N ARG A 261 9.57 -17.52 -9.52
CA ARG A 261 9.55 -18.95 -9.17
C ARG A 261 8.70 -19.77 -10.13
N TYR A 262 7.49 -19.30 -10.49
CA TYR A 262 6.66 -19.97 -11.49
C TYR A 262 7.34 -20.05 -12.85
N GLN A 263 8.01 -18.97 -13.28
CA GLN A 263 8.77 -18.97 -14.54
C GLN A 263 9.93 -19.97 -14.50
N ALA A 264 10.65 -20.08 -13.38
CA ALA A 264 11.74 -21.04 -13.20
C ALA A 264 11.22 -22.49 -13.29
N VAL A 265 10.13 -22.79 -12.57
CA VAL A 265 9.48 -24.12 -12.61
C VAL A 265 9.08 -24.52 -14.04
N ILE A 266 8.42 -23.62 -14.77
CA ILE A 266 8.02 -23.87 -16.17
C ILE A 266 9.25 -24.15 -17.03
N THR A 267 10.32 -23.38 -16.85
CA THR A 267 11.57 -23.55 -17.59
C THR A 267 12.22 -24.88 -17.28
N ASP A 268 12.29 -25.25 -16.00
CA ASP A 268 12.91 -26.50 -15.57
C ASP A 268 12.10 -27.74 -16.06
N ILE A 269 10.76 -27.69 -15.93
CA ILE A 269 9.90 -28.76 -16.50
C ILE A 269 10.09 -28.85 -18.02
N THR A 270 10.22 -27.71 -18.72
CA THR A 270 10.37 -27.70 -20.19
C THR A 270 11.71 -28.27 -20.64
N GLN A 271 12.79 -28.05 -19.88
CA GLN A 271 14.16 -28.46 -20.25
C GLN A 271 14.57 -29.80 -19.65
N ALA A 272 13.86 -30.31 -18.66
CA ALA A 272 14.23 -31.53 -17.96
C ALA A 272 14.24 -32.77 -18.87
N GLU A 273 15.21 -33.65 -18.65
CA GLU A 273 15.15 -35.03 -19.13
C GLU A 273 14.15 -35.84 -18.28
N SER A 274 13.59 -36.91 -18.82
CA SER A 274 12.62 -37.75 -18.11
C SER A 274 13.13 -38.25 -16.74
N SER A 275 14.43 -38.52 -16.62
CA SER A 275 15.07 -38.93 -15.37
C SER A 275 15.07 -37.85 -14.26
N GLN A 276 14.95 -36.57 -14.63
CA GLN A 276 14.96 -35.41 -13.72
C GLN A 276 13.56 -34.94 -13.38
N LEU A 277 12.61 -35.16 -14.29
CA LEU A 277 11.26 -34.60 -14.22
C LEU A 277 10.50 -35.01 -12.95
N GLY A 278 10.67 -36.27 -12.51
CA GLY A 278 10.04 -36.76 -11.28
C GLY A 278 10.47 -35.94 -10.03
N GLY A 279 11.77 -35.61 -9.92
CA GLY A 279 12.27 -34.78 -8.82
C GLY A 279 11.72 -33.35 -8.84
N ILE A 280 11.64 -32.72 -10.02
CA ILE A 280 11.07 -31.38 -10.19
C ILE A 280 9.60 -31.38 -9.82
N VAL A 281 8.81 -32.32 -10.31
CA VAL A 281 7.38 -32.40 -10.05
C VAL A 281 7.08 -32.67 -8.57
N GLN A 282 7.93 -33.44 -7.89
CA GLN A 282 7.79 -33.68 -6.46
C GLN A 282 7.96 -32.39 -5.62
N GLN A 283 8.84 -31.46 -6.03
CA GLN A 283 9.09 -30.19 -5.35
C GLN A 283 7.95 -29.17 -5.53
N LEU A 284 6.98 -29.41 -6.42
CA LEU A 284 5.85 -28.49 -6.60
C LEU A 284 4.90 -28.47 -5.40
N GLU A 285 4.89 -29.52 -4.60
CA GLU A 285 4.08 -29.65 -3.38
C GLU A 285 2.65 -29.07 -3.50
N ILE A 286 1.93 -29.48 -4.56
CA ILE A 286 0.67 -28.84 -4.98
C ILE A 286 -0.34 -28.78 -3.83
N GLN A 287 -0.40 -29.79 -2.94
CA GLN A 287 -1.36 -29.81 -1.83
C GLN A 287 -1.03 -28.76 -0.76
N THR A 288 0.25 -28.59 -0.43
CA THR A 288 0.74 -27.53 0.47
C THR A 288 0.47 -26.16 -0.12
N THR A 289 0.73 -26.01 -1.42
CA THR A 289 0.46 -24.78 -2.16
C THR A 289 -1.03 -24.39 -2.17
N ILE A 290 -1.94 -25.39 -2.37
CA ILE A 290 -3.39 -25.17 -2.27
C ILE A 290 -3.78 -24.66 -0.88
N ALA A 291 -3.24 -25.29 0.18
CA ALA A 291 -3.55 -24.87 1.55
C ALA A 291 -3.07 -23.43 1.82
N ALA A 292 -1.84 -23.10 1.43
CA ALA A 292 -1.28 -21.76 1.59
C ALA A 292 -2.09 -20.65 0.86
N TRP A 293 -2.50 -20.91 -0.38
CA TRP A 293 -3.34 -19.95 -1.12
C TRP A 293 -4.74 -19.80 -0.54
N ASN A 294 -5.35 -20.88 -0.03
CA ASN A 294 -6.65 -20.83 0.64
C ASN A 294 -6.58 -20.00 1.92
N GLU A 295 -5.57 -20.22 2.76
CA GLU A 295 -5.35 -19.48 4.00
C GLU A 295 -5.19 -17.98 3.70
N LEU A 296 -4.34 -17.63 2.76
CA LEU A 296 -4.11 -16.23 2.37
C LEU A 296 -5.35 -15.57 1.77
N ALA A 297 -6.14 -16.30 0.98
CA ALA A 297 -7.40 -15.78 0.41
C ALA A 297 -8.48 -15.59 1.48
N GLU A 298 -8.53 -16.46 2.50
CA GLU A 298 -9.43 -16.30 3.64
C GLU A 298 -9.05 -15.04 4.43
N PHE A 299 -7.78 -14.84 4.73
CA PHE A 299 -7.29 -13.63 5.39
C PHE A 299 -7.62 -12.38 4.57
N ALA A 300 -7.34 -12.38 3.28
CA ALA A 300 -7.66 -11.25 2.38
C ALA A 300 -9.18 -10.95 2.36
N SER A 301 -10.02 -11.97 2.41
CA SER A 301 -11.49 -11.81 2.47
C SER A 301 -11.94 -11.18 3.78
N GLN A 302 -11.31 -11.52 4.90
CA GLN A 302 -11.60 -10.91 6.20
C GLN A 302 -11.23 -9.42 6.23
N LEU A 303 -10.13 -9.03 5.57
CA LEU A 303 -9.74 -7.63 5.46
C LEU A 303 -10.78 -6.79 4.71
N ILE A 304 -11.33 -7.32 3.60
CA ILE A 304 -12.37 -6.63 2.82
C ILE A 304 -13.71 -6.58 3.58
N GLY A 305 -14.04 -7.61 4.35
CA GLY A 305 -15.32 -7.72 5.06
C GLY A 305 -15.42 -6.92 6.35
N ASN A 306 -14.30 -6.39 6.86
CA ASN A 306 -14.25 -5.62 8.11
C ASN A 306 -14.29 -4.10 7.89
N GLU A 307 -14.47 -3.63 6.66
CA GLU A 307 -14.73 -2.22 6.30
C GLU A 307 -16.24 -1.95 6.20
#